data_c889b87900a67b141c92088ab115475c
#
_entry.id   c889b87900a67b141c92088ab115475c
#
_cell.length_a   1.000
_cell.length_b   1.000
_cell.length_c   1.000
_cell.angle_alpha   90.00
_cell.angle_beta   90.00
_cell.angle_gamma   90.00
#
_symmetry.space_group_name_H-M   'P 1'
#
loop_
_entity.id
_entity.type
_entity.pdbx_description
1 polymer ?
#
loop_
_entity_poly.entity_id
_entity_poly.type
_entity_poly.pdbx_seq_one_letter_code
_entity_poly.pdbx_strand_id
1 'polypeptide(L)'
;MKSAIKKIFVLAGCVLLFVTSMRAQRACLNLSETLWNITLDRSAVWQNDSLYVPPVNIHDLPVHIPTGGWNLLDTPDKIGVTLPATVEQHLWGWNGETFGVTGNYVGVSWFDTKINVPADWRNKRIVMNVASVRFRAEIFVNKKLVGYDLVNSTPFAVDVTPFILPGQENVIAFRITDPNGNFNWKDSQVYTWGEYRTNPSHGFGGINGKVELVATDKLYIGDVFIKNQPDPHSIEVEVTACNETKNPMKAQKMLLTVKEHKGEKVLYRKEYPVENLVVGENKQTFHIHLPAAKLWSTDSPHLYDLSVSVGTDNYTQRFGFRWFEVKDIHGDKQFFLNGKRIVLRTAISWSFWPDNGITPSDELARRQVES
;
A
#
# COMPACT_ATOMS: atom_id res chain seq x y z
N MET A 1 -73.68 -43.45 0.73
CA MET A 1 -72.40 -43.43 -0.03
C MET A 1 -71.77 -42.08 0.21
N LYS A 2 -70.71 -42.05 0.97
CA LYS A 2 -70.10 -40.80 1.55
C LYS A 2 -69.02 -40.30 0.64
N SER A 3 -69.17 -39.06 0.12
CA SER A 3 -68.19 -38.33 -0.65
C SER A 3 -67.21 -37.62 0.29
N ALA A 4 -65.90 -37.91 0.20
CA ALA A 4 -64.87 -37.26 0.99
C ALA A 4 -64.29 -36.07 0.18
N ILE A 5 -64.49 -34.87 0.70
CA ILE A 5 -63.91 -33.65 0.18
C ILE A 5 -62.50 -33.51 0.80
N LYS A 6 -61.45 -33.63 -0.04
CA LYS A 6 -60.08 -33.30 0.34
C LYS A 6 -59.88 -31.78 0.32
N LYS A 7 -59.63 -31.18 1.47
CA LYS A 7 -59.15 -29.79 1.55
C LYS A 7 -57.68 -29.77 1.28
N ILE A 8 -57.31 -29.13 0.20
CA ILE A 8 -55.89 -28.79 -0.11
C ILE A 8 -55.57 -27.47 0.61
N PHE A 9 -54.71 -27.52 1.60
CA PHE A 9 -54.09 -26.33 2.20
C PHE A 9 -52.88 -25.96 1.33
N VAL A 10 -52.96 -24.83 0.62
CA VAL A 10 -51.83 -24.20 -0.04
C VAL A 10 -51.09 -23.36 1.02
N LEU A 11 -49.98 -23.86 1.47
CA LEU A 11 -49.06 -23.10 2.34
C LEU A 11 -48.23 -22.17 1.46
N ALA A 12 -48.61 -20.89 1.37
CA ALA A 12 -47.80 -19.86 0.73
C ALA A 12 -46.65 -19.49 1.66
N GLY A 13 -45.51 -20.15 1.49
CA GLY A 13 -44.28 -19.79 2.20
C GLY A 13 -43.72 -18.50 1.60
N CYS A 14 -43.88 -17.35 2.26
CA CYS A 14 -43.09 -16.16 2.00
C CYS A 14 -41.64 -16.45 2.35
N VAL A 15 -40.82 -16.80 1.37
CA VAL A 15 -39.38 -16.78 1.49
C VAL A 15 -38.96 -15.31 1.44
N LEU A 16 -38.78 -14.69 2.61
CA LEU A 16 -38.06 -13.42 2.72
C LEU A 16 -36.60 -13.68 2.35
N LEU A 17 -36.27 -13.42 1.09
CA LEU A 17 -34.88 -13.28 0.65
C LEU A 17 -34.30 -12.03 1.36
N PHE A 18 -33.66 -12.26 2.49
CA PHE A 18 -32.72 -11.27 3.02
C PHE A 18 -31.54 -11.18 2.02
N VAL A 19 -31.67 -10.28 1.04
CA VAL A 19 -30.53 -9.82 0.28
C VAL A 19 -29.67 -9.00 1.25
N THR A 20 -28.82 -9.69 2.02
CA THR A 20 -27.69 -9.03 2.65
C THR A 20 -26.84 -8.53 1.48
N SER A 21 -26.93 -7.24 1.17
CA SER A 21 -25.97 -6.61 0.29
C SER A 21 -24.60 -6.73 0.98
N MET A 22 -23.86 -7.80 0.66
CA MET A 22 -22.44 -7.87 0.94
C MET A 22 -21.83 -6.70 0.17
N ARG A 23 -21.54 -5.60 0.87
CA ARG A 23 -20.74 -4.53 0.26
C ARG A 23 -19.40 -5.15 -0.08
N ALA A 24 -19.06 -5.11 -1.35
CA ALA A 24 -17.88 -5.78 -1.85
C ALA A 24 -16.64 -5.12 -1.23
N GLN A 25 -15.81 -5.93 -0.60
CA GLN A 25 -14.44 -5.55 -0.29
C GLN A 25 -13.75 -5.21 -1.61
N ARG A 26 -12.86 -4.21 -1.60
CA ARG A 26 -12.07 -3.85 -2.78
C ARG A 26 -11.42 -5.09 -3.37
N ALA A 27 -11.56 -5.27 -4.67
CA ALA A 27 -10.87 -6.35 -5.36
C ALA A 27 -9.37 -6.05 -5.38
N CYS A 28 -8.57 -6.98 -4.88
CA CYS A 28 -7.13 -6.84 -4.77
C CYS A 28 -6.43 -8.04 -5.41
N LEU A 29 -5.41 -7.77 -6.21
CA LEU A 29 -4.51 -8.77 -6.76
C LEU A 29 -3.11 -8.53 -6.17
N ASN A 30 -2.67 -9.44 -5.29
CA ASN A 30 -1.36 -9.37 -4.66
C ASN A 30 -0.29 -9.82 -5.67
N LEU A 31 0.51 -8.90 -6.16
CA LEU A 31 1.58 -9.19 -7.12
C LEU A 31 2.85 -9.67 -6.44
N SER A 32 2.98 -9.51 -5.13
CA SER A 32 4.19 -9.95 -4.42
C SER A 32 4.35 -11.46 -4.39
N GLU A 33 3.25 -12.21 -4.51
CA GLU A 33 3.24 -13.67 -4.52
C GLU A 33 3.39 -14.26 -5.94
N THR A 34 3.40 -13.42 -6.97
CA THR A 34 3.65 -13.87 -8.35
C THR A 34 5.15 -14.08 -8.59
N LEU A 35 5.47 -14.82 -9.65
CA LEU A 35 6.85 -14.94 -10.10
C LEU A 35 7.29 -13.66 -10.79
N TRP A 36 8.29 -13.01 -10.25
CA TRP A 36 9.02 -11.89 -10.87
C TRP A 36 10.37 -12.39 -11.39
N ASN A 37 10.90 -11.68 -12.38
CA ASN A 37 12.25 -11.90 -12.87
C ASN A 37 13.11 -10.68 -12.58
N ILE A 38 14.36 -10.88 -12.20
CA ILE A 38 15.37 -9.84 -12.13
C ILE A 38 16.31 -9.99 -13.32
N THR A 39 16.52 -8.91 -14.06
CA THR A 39 17.48 -8.81 -15.16
C THR A 39 18.38 -7.60 -14.94
N LEU A 40 19.72 -7.77 -14.96
CA LEU A 40 20.64 -6.66 -14.83
C LEU A 40 20.85 -6.00 -16.19
N ASP A 41 20.66 -4.69 -16.26
CA ASP A 41 20.96 -3.88 -17.45
C ASP A 41 22.31 -3.18 -17.28
N ARG A 42 23.40 -3.97 -17.39
CA ARG A 42 24.76 -3.53 -17.11
C ARG A 42 25.26 -2.43 -18.07
N SER A 43 24.64 -2.34 -19.25
CA SER A 43 25.00 -1.37 -20.28
C SER A 43 24.13 -0.11 -20.25
N ALA A 44 23.18 -0.03 -19.34
CA ALA A 44 22.34 1.15 -19.21
C ALA A 44 23.15 2.38 -18.81
N VAL A 45 22.93 3.48 -19.54
CA VAL A 45 23.46 4.79 -19.18
C VAL A 45 22.42 5.48 -18.31
N TRP A 46 22.81 5.94 -17.14
CA TRP A 46 21.87 6.52 -16.15
C TRP A 46 22.48 7.68 -15.34
N GLN A 47 23.81 7.79 -15.29
CA GLN A 47 24.52 8.71 -14.40
C GLN A 47 24.18 10.18 -14.64
N ASN A 48 23.76 10.50 -15.86
CA ASN A 48 23.41 11.87 -16.28
C ASN A 48 21.90 12.04 -16.52
N ASP A 49 21.08 11.09 -16.07
CA ASP A 49 19.63 11.23 -16.15
C ASP A 49 19.14 12.44 -15.34
N SER A 50 18.16 13.14 -15.85
CA SER A 50 17.44 14.14 -15.05
C SER A 50 16.62 13.47 -13.97
N LEU A 51 16.66 14.02 -12.77
CA LEU A 51 15.89 13.55 -11.63
C LEU A 51 14.68 14.45 -11.41
N TYR A 52 13.54 13.84 -11.15
CA TYR A 52 12.29 14.52 -10.94
C TYR A 52 11.75 14.19 -9.56
N VAL A 53 11.27 15.19 -8.82
CA VAL A 53 10.68 14.98 -7.50
C VAL A 53 9.18 14.81 -7.67
N PRO A 54 8.59 13.67 -7.24
CA PRO A 54 7.15 13.48 -7.28
C PRO A 54 6.37 14.53 -6.48
N PRO A 55 5.16 14.92 -6.90
CA PRO A 55 4.41 14.36 -8.04
C PRO A 55 4.89 14.90 -9.40
N VAL A 56 4.92 14.02 -10.39
CA VAL A 56 5.35 14.34 -11.76
C VAL A 56 4.27 14.03 -12.78
N ASN A 57 4.20 14.80 -13.86
CA ASN A 57 3.41 14.42 -15.01
C ASN A 57 4.19 13.38 -15.83
N ILE A 58 3.70 12.16 -15.88
CA ILE A 58 4.37 11.03 -16.53
C ILE A 58 4.65 11.27 -18.03
N HIS A 59 3.83 12.10 -18.68
CA HIS A 59 3.97 12.41 -20.11
C HIS A 59 5.14 13.37 -20.42
N ASP A 60 5.67 14.05 -19.41
CA ASP A 60 6.79 14.98 -19.53
C ASP A 60 8.14 14.29 -19.26
N LEU A 61 8.10 13.01 -18.85
CA LEU A 61 9.30 12.26 -18.50
C LEU A 61 9.94 11.59 -19.72
N PRO A 62 11.28 11.50 -19.76
CA PRO A 62 11.95 10.64 -20.72
C PRO A 62 11.57 9.18 -20.49
N VAL A 63 11.52 8.40 -21.56
CA VAL A 63 11.20 6.98 -21.51
C VAL A 63 12.48 6.17 -21.67
N HIS A 64 12.93 5.54 -20.62
CA HIS A 64 14.11 4.68 -20.61
C HIS A 64 13.71 3.21 -20.76
N ILE A 65 13.84 2.68 -21.98
CA ILE A 65 13.60 1.26 -22.25
C ILE A 65 14.85 0.42 -21.93
N PRO A 66 14.75 -0.91 -21.84
CA PRO A 66 15.92 -1.79 -21.64
C PRO A 66 16.97 -1.57 -22.75
N THR A 67 18.23 -1.63 -22.38
CA THR A 67 19.32 -1.47 -23.34
C THR A 67 19.26 -2.57 -24.40
N GLY A 68 19.23 -2.18 -25.67
CA GLY A 68 19.02 -3.11 -26.78
C GLY A 68 17.55 -3.53 -27.00
N GLY A 69 16.61 -2.95 -26.25
CA GLY A 69 15.17 -3.16 -26.41
C GLY A 69 14.57 -4.19 -25.42
N TRP A 70 13.28 -4.37 -25.51
CA TRP A 70 12.49 -5.20 -24.57
C TRP A 70 12.89 -6.68 -24.54
N ASN A 71 13.59 -7.18 -25.56
CA ASN A 71 14.09 -8.55 -25.59
C ASN A 71 15.17 -8.82 -24.50
N LEU A 72 15.73 -7.78 -23.90
CA LEU A 72 16.63 -7.93 -22.75
C LEU A 72 15.94 -8.69 -21.60
N LEU A 73 14.63 -8.50 -21.42
CA LEU A 73 13.86 -9.15 -20.36
C LEU A 73 13.56 -10.63 -20.65
N ASP A 74 13.84 -11.12 -21.86
CA ASP A 74 13.67 -12.52 -22.27
C ASP A 74 14.98 -13.31 -22.25
N THR A 75 16.05 -12.74 -21.66
CA THR A 75 17.36 -13.41 -21.57
C THR A 75 17.30 -14.64 -20.67
N PRO A 76 18.18 -15.66 -20.91
CA PRO A 76 18.27 -16.82 -20.03
C PRO A 76 18.88 -16.52 -18.66
N ASP A 77 19.58 -15.39 -18.51
CA ASP A 77 20.30 -15.00 -17.29
C ASP A 77 19.39 -14.35 -16.22
N LYS A 78 18.10 -14.20 -16.51
CA LYS A 78 17.13 -13.69 -15.54
C LYS A 78 16.91 -14.65 -14.39
N ILE A 79 16.72 -14.11 -13.21
CA ILE A 79 16.47 -14.89 -11.98
C ILE A 79 15.03 -14.71 -11.52
N GLY A 80 14.34 -15.82 -11.31
CA GLY A 80 12.97 -15.82 -10.78
C GLY A 80 12.97 -15.62 -9.27
N VAL A 81 12.11 -14.67 -8.80
CA VAL A 81 11.98 -14.31 -7.38
C VAL A 81 10.51 -14.04 -7.02
N THR A 82 10.23 -14.00 -5.73
CA THR A 82 9.00 -13.39 -5.17
C THR A 82 9.37 -12.10 -4.46
N LEU A 83 8.42 -11.15 -4.35
CA LEU A 83 8.66 -9.91 -3.63
C LEU A 83 8.36 -10.04 -2.12
N PRO A 84 9.07 -9.28 -1.28
CA PRO A 84 10.12 -8.31 -1.59
C PRO A 84 11.42 -8.98 -2.05
N ALA A 85 12.15 -8.32 -2.96
CA ALA A 85 13.41 -8.83 -3.49
C ALA A 85 14.38 -7.70 -3.86
N THR A 86 15.67 -7.95 -3.67
CA THR A 86 16.74 -7.04 -4.09
C THR A 86 17.72 -7.73 -5.02
N VAL A 87 18.45 -6.93 -5.79
CA VAL A 87 19.49 -7.44 -6.69
C VAL A 87 20.56 -8.20 -5.89
N GLU A 88 21.05 -7.60 -4.82
CA GLU A 88 22.15 -8.17 -4.03
C GLU A 88 21.75 -9.47 -3.33
N GLN A 89 20.52 -9.60 -2.88
CA GLN A 89 20.02 -10.83 -2.26
C GLN A 89 20.11 -12.03 -3.19
N HIS A 90 19.82 -11.84 -4.48
CA HIS A 90 19.69 -12.92 -5.45
C HIS A 90 20.86 -13.03 -6.43
N LEU A 91 21.59 -11.94 -6.63
CA LEU A 91 22.69 -11.83 -7.62
C LEU A 91 24.02 -11.46 -6.96
N TRP A 92 24.18 -11.77 -5.68
CA TRP A 92 25.40 -11.50 -4.94
C TRP A 92 26.63 -12.10 -5.64
N GLY A 93 27.62 -11.26 -5.95
CA GLY A 93 28.82 -11.65 -6.70
C GLY A 93 28.62 -11.83 -8.21
N TRP A 94 27.42 -11.81 -8.72
CA TRP A 94 27.13 -11.91 -10.17
C TRP A 94 27.19 -10.57 -10.90
N ASN A 95 27.21 -9.48 -10.15
CA ASN A 95 27.29 -8.12 -10.66
C ASN A 95 28.69 -7.73 -11.17
N GLY A 96 29.66 -8.66 -11.12
CA GLY A 96 31.04 -8.44 -11.51
C GLY A 96 31.93 -7.87 -10.41
N GLU A 97 31.37 -7.64 -9.24
CA GLU A 97 32.08 -7.15 -8.06
C GLU A 97 32.65 -8.30 -7.21
N THR A 98 33.38 -7.94 -6.18
CA THR A 98 33.90 -8.91 -5.22
C THR A 98 32.81 -9.52 -4.37
N PHE A 99 32.96 -10.80 -4.04
CA PHE A 99 32.09 -11.47 -3.09
C PHE A 99 32.22 -10.87 -1.67
N GLY A 100 31.18 -11.04 -0.88
CA GLY A 100 31.14 -10.63 0.51
C GLY A 100 30.39 -9.31 0.73
N VAL A 101 30.66 -8.66 1.86
CA VAL A 101 29.94 -7.46 2.31
C VAL A 101 30.09 -6.24 1.38
N THR A 102 31.03 -6.28 0.46
CA THR A 102 31.26 -5.22 -0.52
C THR A 102 30.60 -5.53 -1.88
N GLY A 103 30.02 -6.71 -2.03
CA GLY A 103 29.31 -7.06 -3.26
C GLY A 103 28.00 -6.28 -3.36
N ASN A 104 28.00 -5.23 -4.14
CA ASN A 104 26.84 -4.38 -4.39
C ASN A 104 26.66 -4.17 -5.90
N TYR A 105 25.44 -3.91 -6.28
CA TYR A 105 25.11 -3.53 -7.65
C TYR A 105 24.78 -2.06 -7.75
N VAL A 106 25.59 -1.31 -8.44
CA VAL A 106 25.36 0.09 -8.77
C VAL A 106 24.98 0.19 -10.24
N GLY A 107 23.76 0.57 -10.55
CA GLY A 107 23.28 0.59 -11.92
C GLY A 107 21.79 0.36 -12.05
N VAL A 108 21.41 -0.17 -13.23
CA VAL A 108 20.02 -0.41 -13.60
C VAL A 108 19.70 -1.89 -13.55
N SER A 109 18.62 -2.22 -12.86
CA SER A 109 17.99 -3.53 -12.89
C SER A 109 16.54 -3.44 -13.35
N TRP A 110 16.06 -4.49 -13.97
CA TRP A 110 14.67 -4.65 -14.37
C TRP A 110 14.04 -5.77 -13.55
N PHE A 111 12.86 -5.47 -13.01
CA PHE A 111 12.00 -6.46 -12.36
C PHE A 111 10.76 -6.58 -13.22
N ASP A 112 10.48 -7.74 -13.79
CA ASP A 112 9.32 -7.95 -14.63
C ASP A 112 8.47 -9.15 -14.19
N THR A 113 7.17 -9.06 -14.43
CA THR A 113 6.23 -10.14 -14.21
C THR A 113 5.11 -10.12 -15.25
N LYS A 114 4.50 -11.29 -15.48
CA LYS A 114 3.28 -11.45 -16.27
C LYS A 114 2.12 -11.80 -15.38
N ILE A 115 1.02 -11.09 -15.54
CA ILE A 115 -0.16 -11.26 -14.72
C ILE A 115 -1.43 -11.33 -15.56
N ASN A 116 -2.40 -12.11 -15.10
CA ASN A 116 -3.75 -12.09 -15.66
C ASN A 116 -4.64 -11.21 -14.78
N VAL A 117 -5.17 -10.14 -15.35
CA VAL A 117 -6.09 -9.25 -14.64
C VAL A 117 -7.52 -9.73 -14.87
N PRO A 118 -8.36 -9.87 -13.81
CA PRO A 118 -9.73 -10.36 -13.94
C PRO A 118 -10.56 -9.57 -14.94
N ALA A 119 -11.39 -10.26 -15.73
CA ALA A 119 -12.20 -9.62 -16.77
C ALA A 119 -13.31 -8.72 -16.19
N ASP A 120 -13.79 -8.98 -14.99
CA ASP A 120 -14.77 -8.19 -14.25
C ASP A 120 -14.23 -6.85 -13.75
N TRP A 121 -12.91 -6.62 -13.87
CA TRP A 121 -12.29 -5.32 -13.61
C TRP A 121 -12.45 -4.32 -14.77
N ARG A 122 -13.10 -4.72 -15.87
CA ARG A 122 -13.45 -3.77 -16.92
C ARG A 122 -14.28 -2.63 -16.36
N ASN A 123 -13.96 -1.41 -16.78
CA ASN A 123 -14.58 -0.17 -16.31
C ASN A 123 -14.34 0.18 -14.83
N LYS A 124 -13.53 -0.58 -14.12
CA LYS A 124 -13.03 -0.22 -12.81
C LYS A 124 -11.85 0.76 -12.92
N ARG A 125 -11.64 1.53 -11.89
CA ARG A 125 -10.38 2.20 -11.63
C ARG A 125 -9.39 1.16 -11.08
N ILE A 126 -8.19 1.08 -11.64
CA ILE A 126 -7.17 0.12 -11.23
C ILE A 126 -5.91 0.87 -10.84
N VAL A 127 -5.52 0.74 -9.59
CA VAL A 127 -4.33 1.38 -9.02
C VAL A 127 -3.32 0.33 -8.61
N MET A 128 -2.07 0.56 -8.95
CA MET A 128 -0.94 -0.19 -8.44
C MET A 128 -0.43 0.51 -7.19
N ASN A 129 -0.57 -0.14 -6.04
CA ASN A 129 0.05 0.29 -4.79
C ASN A 129 1.40 -0.38 -4.66
N VAL A 130 2.43 0.40 -4.41
CA VAL A 130 3.80 -0.04 -4.21
C VAL A 130 4.24 0.42 -2.83
N ALA A 131 4.53 -0.51 -1.95
CA ALA A 131 4.86 -0.17 -0.57
C ALA A 131 6.27 0.42 -0.43
N SER A 132 7.20 -0.02 -1.27
CA SER A 132 8.58 0.46 -1.21
C SER A 132 9.40 -0.04 -2.40
N VAL A 133 10.21 0.85 -2.98
CA VAL A 133 11.24 0.55 -3.96
C VAL A 133 12.52 1.30 -3.57
N ARG A 134 13.68 0.73 -3.84
CA ARG A 134 14.94 1.40 -3.73
C ARG A 134 15.74 1.23 -5.02
N PHE A 135 16.19 2.28 -5.66
CA PHE A 135 16.11 3.71 -5.38
C PHE A 135 15.08 4.37 -6.30
N ARG A 136 15.46 4.84 -7.51
CA ARG A 136 14.55 5.40 -8.52
C ARG A 136 13.81 4.29 -9.24
N ALA A 137 12.49 4.40 -9.30
CA ALA A 137 11.62 3.49 -10.02
C ALA A 137 10.94 4.17 -11.21
N GLU A 138 11.01 3.53 -12.35
CA GLU A 138 10.23 3.83 -13.55
C GLU A 138 9.37 2.60 -13.86
N ILE A 139 8.05 2.76 -13.86
CA ILE A 139 7.10 1.66 -13.91
C ILE A 139 6.47 1.57 -15.28
N PHE A 140 6.47 0.39 -15.84
CA PHE A 140 5.91 0.11 -17.16
C PHE A 140 4.80 -0.93 -17.07
N VAL A 141 3.73 -0.67 -17.79
CA VAL A 141 2.65 -1.64 -18.06
C VAL A 141 2.53 -1.80 -19.56
N ASN A 142 2.63 -3.04 -20.03
CA ASN A 142 2.55 -3.37 -21.45
C ASN A 142 3.52 -2.50 -22.29
N LYS A 143 4.75 -2.34 -21.79
CA LYS A 143 5.85 -1.53 -22.40
C LYS A 143 5.61 -0.02 -22.45
N LYS A 144 4.60 0.50 -21.76
CA LYS A 144 4.34 1.94 -21.64
C LYS A 144 4.72 2.43 -20.26
N LEU A 145 5.44 3.55 -20.18
CA LEU A 145 5.75 4.22 -18.92
C LEU A 145 4.46 4.72 -18.29
N VAL A 146 4.18 4.32 -17.04
CA VAL A 146 2.94 4.64 -16.33
C VAL A 146 3.18 5.25 -14.97
N GLY A 147 4.38 5.10 -14.41
CA GLY A 147 4.70 5.60 -13.08
C GLY A 147 6.18 5.91 -12.92
N TYR A 148 6.46 6.79 -11.98
CA TYR A 148 7.81 7.20 -11.60
C TYR A 148 7.82 7.52 -10.10
N ASP A 149 8.84 7.06 -9.40
CA ASP A 149 9.14 7.46 -8.04
C ASP A 149 10.65 7.63 -7.82
N LEU A 150 11.01 8.59 -6.97
CA LEU A 150 12.38 8.89 -6.56
C LEU A 150 12.51 8.91 -5.03
N VAL A 151 11.39 8.78 -4.31
CA VAL A 151 11.38 8.86 -2.84
C VAL A 151 11.64 7.48 -2.28
N ASN A 152 12.92 7.19 -2.07
CA ASN A 152 13.40 5.90 -1.59
C ASN A 152 12.64 5.37 -0.37
N SER A 153 12.23 4.12 -0.44
CA SER A 153 11.64 3.33 0.66
C SER A 153 10.35 3.91 1.25
N THR A 154 9.59 4.65 0.46
CA THR A 154 8.27 5.16 0.83
C THR A 154 7.18 4.57 -0.06
N PRO A 155 5.94 4.43 0.45
CA PRO A 155 4.83 3.94 -0.35
C PRO A 155 4.36 5.00 -1.36
N PHE A 156 3.99 4.52 -2.54
CA PHE A 156 3.37 5.35 -3.57
C PHE A 156 2.32 4.55 -4.36
N ALA A 157 1.50 5.25 -5.13
CA ALA A 157 0.45 4.64 -5.94
C ALA A 157 0.47 5.17 -7.37
N VAL A 158 0.19 4.30 -8.33
CA VAL A 158 0.15 4.61 -9.76
C VAL A 158 -1.20 4.21 -10.33
N ASP A 159 -1.90 5.14 -10.98
CA ASP A 159 -3.11 4.80 -11.73
C ASP A 159 -2.72 4.12 -13.04
N VAL A 160 -2.99 2.83 -13.12
CA VAL A 160 -2.69 2.00 -14.30
C VAL A 160 -3.92 1.70 -15.14
N THR A 161 -5.07 2.28 -14.80
CA THR A 161 -6.36 2.06 -15.48
C THR A 161 -6.26 2.16 -17.00
N PRO A 162 -5.60 3.17 -17.59
CA PRO A 162 -5.55 3.33 -19.05
C PRO A 162 -4.65 2.29 -19.76
N PHE A 163 -3.85 1.54 -19.01
CA PHE A 163 -2.76 0.71 -19.54
C PHE A 163 -2.98 -0.78 -19.32
N ILE A 164 -3.79 -1.15 -18.32
CA ILE A 164 -4.15 -2.53 -17.99
C ILE A 164 -5.24 -3.01 -18.95
N LEU A 165 -5.13 -4.27 -19.34
CA LEU A 165 -6.08 -4.97 -20.21
C LEU A 165 -6.81 -6.06 -19.39
N PRO A 166 -7.97 -5.75 -18.78
CA PRO A 166 -8.72 -6.73 -18.00
C PRO A 166 -9.21 -7.91 -18.86
N GLY A 167 -9.05 -9.12 -18.34
CA GLY A 167 -9.35 -10.38 -19.04
C GLY A 167 -8.23 -10.86 -19.96
N GLN A 168 -7.05 -10.25 -19.88
CA GLN A 168 -5.87 -10.60 -20.67
C GLN A 168 -4.63 -10.69 -19.78
N GLU A 169 -3.57 -11.30 -20.31
CA GLU A 169 -2.24 -11.22 -19.74
C GLU A 169 -1.70 -9.81 -19.93
N ASN A 170 -1.09 -9.27 -18.87
CA ASN A 170 -0.39 -7.99 -18.86
C ASN A 170 1.03 -8.18 -18.38
N VAL A 171 1.96 -7.41 -18.96
CA VAL A 171 3.35 -7.36 -18.53
C VAL A 171 3.56 -6.12 -17.68
N ILE A 172 4.06 -6.30 -16.46
CA ILE A 172 4.48 -5.22 -15.58
C ILE A 172 6.01 -5.28 -15.49
N ALA A 173 6.67 -4.13 -15.65
CA ALA A 173 8.10 -4.04 -15.49
C ALA A 173 8.47 -2.78 -14.71
N PHE A 174 9.43 -2.91 -13.80
CA PHE A 174 10.04 -1.81 -13.06
C PHE A 174 11.49 -1.68 -13.52
N ARG A 175 11.87 -0.51 -14.05
CA ARG A 175 13.26 -0.13 -14.19
C ARG A 175 13.69 0.53 -12.90
N ILE A 176 14.62 -0.10 -12.21
CA ILE A 176 15.12 0.40 -10.94
C ILE A 176 16.57 0.82 -11.13
N THR A 177 16.86 2.07 -10.78
CA THR A 177 18.23 2.58 -10.79
C THR A 177 18.70 2.73 -9.35
N ASP A 178 19.74 2.00 -8.99
CA ASP A 178 20.40 2.13 -7.70
C ASP A 178 21.77 2.80 -7.89
N PRO A 179 21.96 4.03 -7.38
CA PRO A 179 23.17 4.79 -7.59
C PRO A 179 24.29 4.43 -6.61
N ASN A 180 23.99 3.71 -5.52
CA ASN A 180 24.98 3.44 -4.47
C ASN A 180 24.73 2.17 -3.64
N GLY A 181 24.09 1.19 -4.15
CA GLY A 181 23.66 -0.12 -3.62
C GLY A 181 24.31 -0.71 -2.36
N ASN A 182 25.31 -0.11 -1.78
CA ASN A 182 26.11 -0.68 -0.71
C ASN A 182 25.70 -0.17 0.68
N PHE A 183 25.95 -1.00 1.70
CA PHE A 183 25.86 -0.60 3.10
C PHE A 183 27.27 -0.56 3.72
N ASN A 184 27.93 0.58 3.63
CA ASN A 184 29.13 0.86 4.40
C ASN A 184 29.12 2.31 4.91
N TRP A 185 29.94 2.60 5.91
CA TRP A 185 29.99 3.94 6.50
C TRP A 185 30.49 5.04 5.54
N LYS A 186 31.12 4.67 4.43
CA LYS A 186 31.50 5.61 3.38
C LYS A 186 30.30 6.09 2.59
N ASP A 187 29.25 5.29 2.50
CA ASP A 187 28.01 5.62 1.78
C ASP A 187 27.15 6.62 2.56
N SER A 188 27.50 6.94 3.79
CA SER A 188 26.85 8.02 4.54
C SER A 188 27.22 9.43 4.02
N GLN A 189 28.02 9.53 2.98
CA GLN A 189 28.35 10.79 2.34
C GLN A 189 27.34 11.09 1.22
N VAL A 190 27.06 12.39 1.05
CA VAL A 190 26.31 12.89 -0.10
C VAL A 190 26.99 12.39 -1.38
N TYR A 191 26.24 11.73 -2.26
CA TYR A 191 26.74 11.33 -3.56
C TYR A 191 26.14 12.19 -4.67
N THR A 192 26.81 12.23 -5.81
CA THR A 192 26.36 12.96 -6.97
C THR A 192 25.68 12.00 -7.96
N TRP A 193 24.56 12.44 -8.51
CA TRP A 193 23.91 11.83 -9.65
C TRP A 193 23.78 12.89 -10.74
N GLY A 194 24.70 12.89 -11.68
CA GLY A 194 24.84 14.01 -12.61
C GLY A 194 25.09 15.33 -11.87
N GLU A 195 24.22 16.29 -12.07
CA GLU A 195 24.25 17.60 -11.40
C GLU A 195 23.64 17.61 -9.98
N TYR A 196 22.96 16.53 -9.61
CA TYR A 196 22.22 16.48 -8.36
C TYR A 196 23.11 15.99 -7.20
N ARG A 197 22.93 16.61 -6.05
CA ARG A 197 23.44 16.11 -4.79
C ARG A 197 22.31 15.41 -4.07
N THR A 198 22.46 14.13 -3.85
CA THR A 198 21.45 13.30 -3.16
C THR A 198 21.94 12.91 -1.79
N ASN A 199 21.00 12.84 -0.85
CA ASN A 199 21.30 12.36 0.49
C ASN A 199 21.71 10.89 0.45
N PRO A 200 22.64 10.48 1.33
CA PRO A 200 23.00 9.07 1.44
C PRO A 200 21.78 8.23 1.84
N SER A 201 21.73 7.05 1.28
CA SER A 201 20.69 6.08 1.55
C SER A 201 21.34 4.70 1.59
N HIS A 202 21.11 3.97 2.67
CA HIS A 202 21.65 2.63 2.86
C HIS A 202 20.65 1.58 2.40
N GLY A 203 21.12 0.46 1.87
CA GLY A 203 20.31 -0.68 1.48
C GLY A 203 20.62 -1.17 0.08
N PHE A 204 19.96 -2.23 -0.30
CA PHE A 204 20.10 -2.88 -1.61
C PHE A 204 19.00 -2.42 -2.56
N GLY A 205 19.32 -2.38 -3.86
CA GLY A 205 18.40 -1.96 -4.92
C GLY A 205 17.37 -3.03 -5.23
N GLY A 206 16.11 -2.63 -5.37
CA GLY A 206 15.06 -3.56 -5.74
C GLY A 206 13.66 -3.13 -5.30
N ILE A 207 12.71 -4.04 -5.45
CA ILE A 207 11.35 -3.87 -4.92
C ILE A 207 11.35 -4.46 -3.51
N ASN A 208 11.54 -3.58 -2.54
CA ASN A 208 11.70 -3.96 -1.15
C ASN A 208 10.41 -3.83 -0.32
N GLY A 209 9.28 -3.71 -0.99
CA GLY A 209 7.96 -3.68 -0.39
C GLY A 209 6.92 -4.47 -1.19
N LYS A 210 5.73 -4.58 -0.62
CA LYS A 210 4.58 -5.22 -1.27
C LYS A 210 4.16 -4.44 -2.52
N VAL A 211 3.76 -5.18 -3.57
CA VAL A 211 3.12 -4.62 -4.77
C VAL A 211 1.76 -5.29 -4.96
N GLU A 212 0.73 -4.49 -5.18
CA GLU A 212 -0.62 -4.97 -5.42
C GLU A 212 -1.39 -4.09 -6.41
N LEU A 213 -2.32 -4.70 -7.15
CA LEU A 213 -3.34 -3.98 -7.89
C LEU A 213 -4.63 -3.95 -7.07
N VAL A 214 -5.25 -2.78 -6.99
CA VAL A 214 -6.54 -2.59 -6.34
C VAL A 214 -7.54 -2.03 -7.33
N ALA A 215 -8.67 -2.70 -7.49
CA ALA A 215 -9.76 -2.26 -8.34
C ALA A 215 -10.91 -1.69 -7.52
N THR A 216 -11.36 -0.49 -7.90
CA THR A 216 -12.52 0.20 -7.30
C THR A 216 -13.49 0.65 -8.38
N ASP A 217 -14.71 0.99 -7.99
CA ASP A 217 -15.59 1.79 -8.84
C ASP A 217 -15.07 3.23 -8.93
N LYS A 218 -15.69 4.04 -9.79
CA LYS A 218 -15.34 5.47 -9.95
C LYS A 218 -15.81 6.36 -8.80
N LEU A 219 -16.64 5.84 -7.90
CA LEU A 219 -16.93 6.43 -6.59
C LEU A 219 -16.27 5.54 -5.54
N TYR A 220 -15.29 6.08 -4.84
CA TYR A 220 -14.50 5.31 -3.87
C TYR A 220 -14.01 6.19 -2.71
N ILE A 221 -13.57 5.55 -1.64
CA ILE A 221 -12.90 6.22 -0.51
C ILE A 221 -11.42 6.37 -0.87
N GLY A 222 -10.97 7.59 -1.05
CA GLY A 222 -9.56 7.90 -1.34
C GLY A 222 -8.68 7.80 -0.10
N ASP A 223 -9.18 8.32 1.04
CA ASP A 223 -8.44 8.32 2.30
C ASP A 223 -9.38 8.30 3.50
N VAL A 224 -8.90 7.73 4.61
CA VAL A 224 -9.53 7.78 5.93
C VAL A 224 -8.47 8.10 6.96
N PHE A 225 -8.53 9.30 7.52
CA PHE A 225 -7.61 9.73 8.56
C PHE A 225 -8.31 9.79 9.92
N ILE A 226 -7.85 8.98 10.87
CA ILE A 226 -8.41 8.87 12.21
C ILE A 226 -7.54 9.64 13.19
N LYS A 227 -8.10 10.68 13.79
CA LYS A 227 -7.44 11.54 14.77
C LYS A 227 -7.96 11.22 16.16
N ASN A 228 -7.10 10.68 17.02
CA ASN A 228 -7.43 10.56 18.44
C ASN A 228 -7.63 11.93 19.07
N GLN A 229 -8.53 12.03 20.05
CA GLN A 229 -8.87 13.26 20.72
C GLN A 229 -8.38 13.27 22.18
N PRO A 230 -8.29 14.45 22.84
CA PRO A 230 -7.94 14.55 24.26
C PRO A 230 -8.82 13.70 25.19
N ASP A 231 -10.10 13.55 24.88
CA ASP A 231 -10.92 12.47 25.42
C ASP A 231 -10.56 11.17 24.69
N PRO A 232 -9.87 10.22 25.34
CA PRO A 232 -9.33 9.04 24.68
C PRO A 232 -10.41 8.07 24.17
N HIS A 233 -11.69 8.26 24.54
CA HIS A 233 -12.83 7.52 24.00
C HIS A 233 -13.47 8.18 22.77
N SER A 234 -12.87 9.27 22.28
CA SER A 234 -13.34 10.05 21.13
C SER A 234 -12.32 10.02 20.00
N ILE A 235 -12.82 9.97 18.78
CA ILE A 235 -12.04 10.15 17.55
C ILE A 235 -12.74 11.12 16.62
N GLU A 236 -11.94 11.88 15.87
CA GLU A 236 -12.36 12.59 14.68
C GLU A 236 -11.91 11.76 13.47
N VAL A 237 -12.82 11.59 12.52
CA VAL A 237 -12.56 10.81 11.30
C VAL A 237 -12.73 11.73 10.10
N GLU A 238 -11.63 12.03 9.40
CA GLU A 238 -11.66 12.69 8.12
C GLU A 238 -11.72 11.65 7.02
N VAL A 239 -12.70 11.74 6.14
CA VAL A 239 -12.89 10.84 5.00
C VAL A 239 -12.82 11.66 3.73
N THR A 240 -11.96 11.23 2.81
CA THR A 240 -11.92 11.74 1.44
C THR A 240 -12.61 10.75 0.53
N ALA A 241 -13.82 11.11 0.04
CA ALA A 241 -14.50 10.35 -1.00
C ALA A 241 -14.19 10.95 -2.37
N CYS A 242 -13.77 10.11 -3.30
CA CYS A 242 -13.42 10.51 -4.66
C CYS A 242 -14.53 10.11 -5.64
N ASN A 243 -14.98 11.07 -6.42
CA ASN A 243 -15.93 10.88 -7.51
C ASN A 243 -15.24 11.13 -8.85
N GLU A 244 -14.82 10.08 -9.52
CA GLU A 244 -14.23 10.11 -10.87
C GLU A 244 -15.25 9.86 -11.99
N THR A 245 -16.55 9.97 -11.66
CA THR A 245 -17.59 9.98 -12.70
C THR A 245 -17.64 11.34 -13.40
N LYS A 246 -18.35 11.41 -14.52
CA LYS A 246 -18.46 12.67 -15.29
C LYS A 246 -19.37 13.72 -14.62
N ASN A 247 -20.17 13.32 -13.64
CA ASN A 247 -21.22 14.18 -13.05
C ASN A 247 -21.17 14.11 -11.51
N PRO A 248 -21.62 15.17 -10.83
CA PRO A 248 -21.87 15.12 -9.39
C PRO A 248 -22.91 14.04 -9.04
N MET A 249 -22.70 13.36 -7.92
CA MET A 249 -23.60 12.33 -7.41
C MET A 249 -24.38 12.87 -6.21
N LYS A 250 -25.72 12.88 -6.32
CA LYS A 250 -26.62 13.36 -5.27
C LYS A 250 -27.11 12.21 -4.40
N ALA A 251 -27.56 12.55 -3.20
CA ALA A 251 -28.26 11.66 -2.26
C ALA A 251 -27.48 10.37 -1.97
N GLN A 252 -26.16 10.45 -1.82
CA GLN A 252 -25.34 9.33 -1.40
C GLN A 252 -25.44 9.13 0.12
N LYS A 253 -25.07 7.94 0.57
CA LYS A 253 -24.97 7.63 2.00
C LYS A 253 -23.57 7.14 2.28
N MET A 254 -22.98 7.64 3.35
CA MET A 254 -21.71 7.16 3.88
C MET A 254 -21.99 6.39 5.17
N LEU A 255 -21.58 5.12 5.22
CA LEU A 255 -21.74 4.28 6.39
C LEU A 255 -20.41 4.14 7.11
N LEU A 256 -20.38 4.53 8.38
CA LEU A 256 -19.25 4.30 9.28
C LEU A 256 -19.60 3.16 10.25
N THR A 257 -18.69 2.20 10.39
CA THR A 257 -18.86 1.06 11.29
C THR A 257 -17.57 0.81 12.07
N VAL A 258 -17.63 0.71 13.40
CA VAL A 258 -16.48 0.35 14.24
C VAL A 258 -16.71 -1.01 14.87
N LYS A 259 -15.73 -1.90 14.75
CA LYS A 259 -15.68 -3.22 15.38
C LYS A 259 -14.39 -3.39 16.19
N GLU A 260 -14.37 -4.27 17.17
CA GLU A 260 -13.10 -4.74 17.74
C GLU A 260 -12.30 -5.47 16.66
N HIS A 261 -10.98 -5.22 16.63
CA HIS A 261 -10.11 -5.90 15.66
C HIS A 261 -10.14 -7.42 15.91
N LYS A 262 -10.34 -8.20 14.85
CA LYS A 262 -10.57 -9.66 14.88
C LYS A 262 -11.85 -10.08 15.63
N GLY A 263 -12.72 -9.12 15.99
CA GLY A 263 -14.02 -9.39 16.61
C GLY A 263 -15.17 -9.19 15.63
N GLU A 264 -16.32 -9.84 15.93
CA GLU A 264 -17.53 -9.68 15.10
C GLU A 264 -18.50 -8.62 15.65
N LYS A 265 -18.30 -8.20 16.89
CA LYS A 265 -19.21 -7.26 17.57
C LYS A 265 -19.07 -5.86 16.98
N VAL A 266 -20.18 -5.34 16.45
CA VAL A 266 -20.30 -3.95 16.02
C VAL A 266 -20.51 -3.06 17.24
N LEU A 267 -19.62 -2.11 17.47
CA LEU A 267 -19.69 -1.15 18.57
C LEU A 267 -20.31 0.17 18.15
N TYR A 268 -20.15 0.52 16.88
CA TYR A 268 -20.71 1.73 16.28
C TYR A 268 -21.14 1.45 14.84
N ARG A 269 -22.33 1.94 14.47
CA ARG A 269 -22.80 1.89 13.09
C ARG A 269 -23.73 3.07 12.86
N LYS A 270 -23.36 3.93 11.92
CA LYS A 270 -24.18 5.09 11.57
C LYS A 270 -24.06 5.42 10.09
N GLU A 271 -25.22 5.66 9.46
CA GLU A 271 -25.31 6.22 8.13
C GLU A 271 -25.38 7.75 8.22
N TYR A 272 -24.63 8.40 7.35
CA TYR A 272 -24.64 9.85 7.20
C TYR A 272 -25.09 10.17 5.78
N PRO A 273 -26.08 11.04 5.61
CA PRO A 273 -26.46 11.52 4.29
C PRO A 273 -25.34 12.41 3.74
N VAL A 274 -25.01 12.22 2.47
CA VAL A 274 -24.12 13.09 1.72
C VAL A 274 -24.93 13.66 0.55
N GLU A 275 -25.30 14.92 0.68
CA GLU A 275 -26.25 15.55 -0.26
C GLU A 275 -25.68 15.64 -1.67
N ASN A 276 -24.38 15.92 -1.80
CA ASN A 276 -23.72 16.12 -3.08
C ASN A 276 -22.25 15.72 -3.00
N LEU A 277 -21.82 14.80 -3.87
CA LEU A 277 -20.42 14.48 -4.12
C LEU A 277 -20.03 15.07 -5.48
N VAL A 278 -19.34 16.20 -5.45
CA VAL A 278 -18.82 16.82 -6.68
C VAL A 278 -17.78 15.94 -7.35
N VAL A 279 -17.54 16.15 -8.63
CA VAL A 279 -16.45 15.47 -9.34
C VAL A 279 -15.12 15.84 -8.69
N GLY A 280 -14.27 14.84 -8.44
CA GLY A 280 -13.02 14.97 -7.72
C GLY A 280 -13.15 14.60 -6.24
N GLU A 281 -12.31 15.19 -5.41
CA GLU A 281 -12.22 14.90 -3.97
C GLU A 281 -13.30 15.63 -3.17
N ASN A 282 -13.89 14.90 -2.24
CA ASN A 282 -14.91 15.39 -1.32
C ASN A 282 -14.52 15.00 0.11
N LYS A 283 -14.19 15.99 0.95
CA LYS A 283 -13.79 15.77 2.34
C LYS A 283 -14.97 15.90 3.28
N GLN A 284 -15.09 14.96 4.20
CA GLN A 284 -16.13 14.90 5.22
C GLN A 284 -15.49 14.61 6.57
N THR A 285 -15.96 15.26 7.63
CA THR A 285 -15.45 15.02 9.00
C THR A 285 -16.58 14.46 9.88
N PHE A 286 -16.27 13.43 10.62
CA PHE A 286 -17.18 12.74 11.53
C PHE A 286 -16.56 12.66 12.92
N HIS A 287 -17.41 12.77 13.96
CA HIS A 287 -17.00 12.58 15.34
C HIS A 287 -17.65 11.32 15.90
N ILE A 288 -16.85 10.44 16.47
CA ILE A 288 -17.30 9.20 17.10
C ILE A 288 -16.85 9.20 18.55
N HIS A 289 -17.80 9.05 19.45
CA HIS A 289 -17.55 8.87 20.89
C HIS A 289 -18.05 7.50 21.33
N LEU A 290 -17.16 6.68 21.91
CA LEU A 290 -17.44 5.32 22.36
C LEU A 290 -16.95 5.13 23.81
N PRO A 291 -17.77 5.50 24.82
CA PRO A 291 -17.37 5.42 26.23
C PRO A 291 -17.00 4.01 26.69
N ALA A 292 -17.59 2.98 26.07
CA ALA A 292 -17.33 1.58 26.38
C ALA A 292 -16.12 0.99 25.65
N ALA A 293 -15.43 1.77 24.81
CA ALA A 293 -14.23 1.30 24.14
C ALA A 293 -13.09 1.08 25.15
N LYS A 294 -12.39 -0.05 25.01
CA LYS A 294 -11.15 -0.30 25.76
C LYS A 294 -10.03 0.52 25.17
N LEU A 295 -9.32 1.24 26.02
CA LEU A 295 -8.21 2.05 25.56
C LEU A 295 -7.00 1.19 25.18
N TRP A 296 -6.31 1.60 24.14
CA TRP A 296 -5.03 1.03 23.78
C TRP A 296 -3.94 1.47 24.77
N SER A 297 -3.18 0.52 25.27
CA SER A 297 -1.95 0.79 26.04
C SER A 297 -0.86 -0.21 25.65
N THR A 298 0.37 0.02 26.10
CA THR A 298 1.48 -0.92 25.88
C THR A 298 1.23 -2.29 26.49
N ASP A 299 0.56 -2.35 27.62
CA ASP A 299 0.25 -3.60 28.32
C ASP A 299 -1.04 -4.27 27.81
N SER A 300 -1.88 -3.51 27.13
CA SER A 300 -3.19 -3.95 26.62
C SER A 300 -3.51 -3.26 25.30
N PRO A 301 -2.93 -3.74 24.18
CA PRO A 301 -3.02 -3.08 22.86
C PRO A 301 -4.36 -3.39 22.17
N HIS A 302 -5.47 -2.87 22.71
CA HIS A 302 -6.79 -3.02 22.12
C HIS A 302 -6.89 -2.24 20.81
N LEU A 303 -7.25 -2.92 19.74
CA LEU A 303 -7.37 -2.36 18.40
C LEU A 303 -8.81 -2.52 17.89
N TYR A 304 -9.17 -1.60 16.99
CA TYR A 304 -10.47 -1.52 16.35
C TYR A 304 -10.30 -1.36 14.85
N ASP A 305 -11.28 -1.81 14.09
CA ASP A 305 -11.36 -1.60 12.65
C ASP A 305 -12.53 -0.64 12.39
N LEU A 306 -12.22 0.53 11.80
CA LEU A 306 -13.21 1.45 11.25
C LEU A 306 -13.38 1.15 9.77
N SER A 307 -14.59 0.75 9.40
CA SER A 307 -14.98 0.60 7.99
C SER A 307 -15.82 1.78 7.55
N VAL A 308 -15.45 2.39 6.43
CA VAL A 308 -16.17 3.48 5.76
C VAL A 308 -16.63 2.98 4.41
N SER A 309 -17.92 3.13 4.11
CA SER A 309 -18.47 2.72 2.82
C SER A 309 -19.22 3.86 2.15
N VAL A 310 -19.05 3.97 0.83
CA VAL A 310 -19.83 4.85 -0.06
C VAL A 310 -20.12 4.13 -1.36
N GLY A 311 -21.35 4.17 -1.84
CA GLY A 311 -21.74 3.37 -3.01
C GLY A 311 -21.47 1.89 -2.78
N THR A 312 -20.67 1.28 -3.65
CA THR A 312 -20.21 -0.10 -3.55
C THR A 312 -18.87 -0.24 -2.84
N ASP A 313 -18.11 0.86 -2.68
CA ASP A 313 -16.78 0.81 -2.10
C ASP A 313 -16.82 0.71 -0.57
N ASN A 314 -15.83 0.00 -0.02
CA ASN A 314 -15.62 -0.15 1.40
C ASN A 314 -14.12 -0.10 1.71
N TYR A 315 -13.72 0.83 2.57
CA TYR A 315 -12.37 0.99 3.05
C TYR A 315 -12.31 0.73 4.55
N THR A 316 -11.31 -0.01 5.00
CA THR A 316 -11.15 -0.32 6.43
C THR A 316 -9.79 0.12 6.93
N GLN A 317 -9.81 0.89 8.01
CA GLN A 317 -8.61 1.41 8.69
C GLN A 317 -8.57 0.90 10.13
N ARG A 318 -7.41 0.35 10.54
CA ARG A 318 -7.18 -0.09 11.91
C ARG A 318 -6.72 1.06 12.78
N PHE A 319 -7.20 1.13 14.03
CA PHE A 319 -6.80 2.16 14.98
C PHE A 319 -6.94 1.67 16.44
N GLY A 320 -6.47 2.50 17.38
CA GLY A 320 -6.71 2.31 18.81
C GLY A 320 -7.21 3.58 19.46
N PHE A 321 -8.19 3.46 20.36
CA PHE A 321 -8.63 4.55 21.21
C PHE A 321 -7.54 4.89 22.22
N ARG A 322 -6.93 6.05 22.12
CA ARG A 322 -5.84 6.49 23.00
C ARG A 322 -5.63 8.00 22.88
N TRP A 323 -5.00 8.56 23.90
CA TRP A 323 -4.47 9.92 23.85
C TRP A 323 -3.03 9.95 24.32
N PHE A 324 -2.13 10.45 23.49
CA PHE A 324 -0.73 10.65 23.80
C PHE A 324 -0.44 12.15 23.83
N GLU A 325 0.17 12.62 24.92
CA GLU A 325 0.47 14.04 25.08
C GLU A 325 1.79 14.24 25.82
N VAL A 326 2.34 15.44 25.68
CA VAL A 326 3.47 15.94 26.47
C VAL A 326 2.92 16.96 27.46
N LYS A 327 3.13 16.72 28.74
CA LYS A 327 2.77 17.68 29.80
C LYS A 327 4.02 18.31 30.40
N ASP A 328 3.89 19.58 30.76
CA ASP A 328 4.87 20.27 31.57
C ASP A 328 4.53 20.04 33.05
N ILE A 329 5.43 19.38 33.76
CA ILE A 329 5.31 19.13 35.19
C ILE A 329 6.44 19.88 35.91
N HIS A 330 6.11 21.07 36.36
CA HIS A 330 7.10 21.96 37.07
C HIS A 330 8.37 22.25 36.25
N GLY A 331 8.20 22.49 34.93
CA GLY A 331 9.31 22.77 34.02
C GLY A 331 9.92 21.51 33.36
N ASP A 332 9.49 20.31 33.75
CA ASP A 332 9.92 19.04 33.14
C ASP A 332 8.88 18.52 32.14
N LYS A 333 9.29 18.33 30.90
CA LYS A 333 8.45 17.80 29.81
C LYS A 333 8.35 16.28 29.92
N GLN A 334 7.17 15.78 30.22
CA GLN A 334 6.92 14.36 30.43
C GLN A 334 5.89 13.80 29.46
N PHE A 335 6.05 12.54 29.07
CA PHE A 335 5.10 11.83 28.19
C PHE A 335 3.98 11.20 28.99
N PHE A 336 2.76 11.34 28.49
CA PHE A 336 1.56 10.73 29.06
C PHE A 336 0.78 9.96 28.00
N LEU A 337 0.32 8.77 28.36
CA LEU A 337 -0.60 7.96 27.58
C LEU A 337 -1.86 7.72 28.38
N ASN A 338 -3.01 8.14 27.86
CA ASN A 338 -4.31 8.05 28.54
C ASN A 338 -4.27 8.64 29.97
N GLY A 339 -3.56 9.74 30.13
CA GLY A 339 -3.43 10.42 31.41
C GLY A 339 -2.43 9.80 32.41
N LYS A 340 -1.77 8.69 32.05
CA LYS A 340 -0.70 8.07 32.87
C LYS A 340 0.66 8.42 32.29
N ARG A 341 1.59 8.80 33.18
CA ARG A 341 2.98 9.04 32.78
C ARG A 341 3.60 7.76 32.23
N ILE A 342 4.31 7.88 31.12
CA ILE A 342 5.08 6.79 30.52
C ILE A 342 6.53 7.20 30.32
N VAL A 343 7.41 6.20 30.28
CA VAL A 343 8.82 6.35 29.90
C VAL A 343 9.02 5.55 28.61
N LEU A 344 9.45 6.24 27.56
CA LEU A 344 9.78 5.58 26.31
C LEU A 344 11.12 4.86 26.44
N ARG A 345 11.10 3.56 26.21
CA ARG A 345 12.31 2.74 26.06
C ARG A 345 12.41 2.38 24.60
N THR A 346 13.40 2.96 23.93
CA THR A 346 13.54 2.85 22.48
C THR A 346 14.87 2.22 22.10
N ALA A 347 14.86 1.54 20.98
CA ALA A 347 16.06 1.07 20.30
C ALA A 347 16.08 1.61 18.88
N ILE A 348 17.27 1.76 18.33
CA ILE A 348 17.44 2.14 16.92
C ILE A 348 17.62 0.87 16.11
N SER A 349 16.85 0.74 15.05
CA SER A 349 17.10 -0.20 13.96
C SER A 349 17.39 0.59 12.70
N TRP A 350 18.48 0.25 12.03
CA TRP A 350 18.88 0.89 10.78
C TRP A 350 18.09 0.35 9.58
N SER A 351 17.10 -0.52 9.81
CA SER A 351 16.29 -1.16 8.77
C SER A 351 17.11 -1.85 7.69
N PHE A 352 18.28 -2.35 8.05
CA PHE A 352 19.17 -3.09 7.19
C PHE A 352 19.43 -4.48 7.78
N TRP A 353 19.20 -5.50 6.96
CA TRP A 353 19.36 -6.89 7.35
C TRP A 353 20.34 -7.56 6.39
N PRO A 354 21.40 -8.22 6.89
CA PRO A 354 22.45 -8.78 6.07
C PRO A 354 21.96 -9.79 5.03
N ASP A 355 20.88 -10.51 5.35
CA ASP A 355 20.38 -11.58 4.49
C ASP A 355 19.66 -11.06 3.25
N ASN A 356 18.90 -9.97 3.39
CA ASN A 356 18.08 -9.45 2.31
C ASN A 356 18.19 -7.93 2.09
N GLY A 357 18.92 -7.25 2.94
CA GLY A 357 19.16 -5.81 2.83
C GLY A 357 17.94 -4.92 3.01
N ILE A 358 16.80 -5.46 3.47
CA ILE A 358 15.53 -4.72 3.48
C ILE A 358 14.94 -4.67 4.88
N THR A 359 14.21 -5.73 5.21
CA THR A 359 13.46 -5.88 6.46
C THR A 359 13.63 -7.31 6.97
N PRO A 360 13.49 -7.54 8.27
CA PRO A 360 13.47 -8.91 8.76
C PRO A 360 12.26 -9.66 8.19
N SER A 361 12.41 -10.96 8.02
CA SER A 361 11.24 -11.82 7.87
C SER A 361 10.39 -11.75 9.15
N ASP A 362 9.09 -12.06 9.04
CA ASP A 362 8.19 -12.09 10.20
C ASP A 362 8.75 -12.97 11.33
N GLU A 363 9.35 -14.11 10.97
CA GLU A 363 9.97 -15.02 11.93
C GLU A 363 11.18 -14.39 12.61
N LEU A 364 12.04 -13.69 11.89
CA LEU A 364 13.20 -13.01 12.45
C LEU A 364 12.79 -11.84 13.33
N ALA A 365 11.80 -11.05 12.89
CA ALA A 365 11.24 -9.96 13.68
C ALA A 365 10.62 -10.48 14.99
N ARG A 366 9.87 -11.57 14.92
CA ARG A 366 9.29 -12.21 16.10
C ARG A 366 10.38 -12.65 17.09
N ARG A 367 11.40 -13.37 16.63
CA ARG A 367 12.52 -13.80 17.49
C ARG A 367 13.26 -12.65 18.15
N GLN A 368 13.41 -11.52 17.45
CA GLN A 368 14.05 -10.34 18.03
C GLN A 368 13.22 -9.64 19.09
N VAL A 369 11.89 -9.66 18.96
CA VAL A 369 10.99 -9.06 19.95
C VAL A 369 10.87 -9.96 21.19
N GLU A 370 11.00 -11.28 21.02
CA GLU A 370 10.89 -12.27 22.10
C GLU A 370 12.20 -12.46 22.89
N SER A 371 13.35 -12.02 22.36
CA SER A 371 14.67 -12.14 22.99
C SER A 371 15.01 -10.96 23.86
#